data_1007a01ae96be61a12f6dcbd3d62f68a
#
_entry.id   1007a01ae96be61a12f6dcbd3d62f68a
#
_cell.length_a   1.000
_cell.length_b   1.000
_cell.length_c   1.000
_cell.angle_alpha   90.00
_cell.angle_beta   90.00
_cell.angle_gamma   90.00
#
_symmetry.space_group_name_H-M   'P 1'
#
loop_
_entity.id
_entity.type
_entity.pdbx_description
1 polymer ?
#
loop_
_entity_poly.entity_id
_entity_poly.type
_entity_poly.pdbx_seq_one_letter_code
_entity_poly.pdbx_strand_id
1 'polypeptide(L)'
;MCVTLPEIDSLSITLLVDNYTDRLLPSTSIAIRPPMMKNEQFLPPPPPVAEHGFSALIRVASNDNVAGQNKGQSLKENMILFDCGTSENGVLSNAEILGINFNSIDSIILSHGHFDHFTGLPSILKRIDKPIRLICHPDAFLKRWIIFPNGKDKARLPFLDKEELQRQGAVIVTKKDPSLISQDSVEEYQYWMNENIVPDNSIPKLLVTGWIPRTTTFEKGFPLQYKEDINTNNLIPDPLVNDDQAIVANIKNKGLIIISGCAHAGIINTIRYAKSLTGINKIYAVIGGFHLTGGGIYEDAIEPTITELRKIDPRFLIPCHCTGWKATNRIIQELPEKFLQPSICTTFTFTFDSTL
;
A
#
# COMPACT_ATOMS: atom_id res chain seq x y z
N MET A 1 -17.10 15.08 1.69
CA MET A 1 -17.67 14.11 0.72
C MET A 1 -17.78 12.78 1.45
N CYS A 2 -18.93 12.12 1.43
CA CYS A 2 -19.06 10.79 2.03
C CYS A 2 -19.08 9.76 0.89
N VAL A 3 -18.24 8.72 1.01
CA VAL A 3 -18.13 7.66 0.02
C VAL A 3 -18.80 6.41 0.57
N THR A 4 -19.79 5.89 -0.13
CA THR A 4 -20.36 4.58 0.21
C THR A 4 -19.36 3.49 -0.17
N LEU A 5 -18.60 2.99 0.81
CA LEU A 5 -17.64 1.92 0.60
C LEU A 5 -18.34 0.57 0.81
N PRO A 6 -18.50 -0.24 -0.24
CA PRO A 6 -19.16 -1.53 -0.15
C PRO A 6 -18.41 -2.48 0.79
N GLU A 7 -19.16 -3.37 1.41
CA GLU A 7 -18.57 -4.49 2.17
C GLU A 7 -18.03 -5.56 1.23
N ILE A 8 -16.91 -6.15 1.62
CA ILE A 8 -16.31 -7.32 0.97
C ILE A 8 -16.19 -8.48 1.94
N ASP A 9 -16.24 -9.71 1.45
CA ASP A 9 -16.24 -10.91 2.28
C ASP A 9 -14.82 -11.29 2.73
N SER A 10 -13.82 -11.05 1.88
CA SER A 10 -12.43 -11.43 2.16
C SER A 10 -11.44 -10.49 1.51
N LEU A 11 -10.37 -10.22 2.23
CA LEU A 11 -9.18 -9.48 1.77
C LEU A 11 -7.93 -10.22 2.21
N SER A 12 -7.02 -10.48 1.27
CA SER A 12 -5.69 -10.99 1.58
C SER A 12 -4.63 -9.98 1.16
N ILE A 13 -3.66 -9.73 2.04
CA ILE A 13 -2.55 -8.80 1.83
C ILE A 13 -1.25 -9.58 2.01
N THR A 14 -0.48 -9.73 0.93
CA THR A 14 0.80 -10.41 0.92
C THR A 14 1.93 -9.39 0.84
N LEU A 15 2.81 -9.33 1.83
CA LEU A 15 3.98 -8.45 1.81
C LEU A 15 5.01 -8.99 0.82
N LEU A 16 5.31 -8.23 -0.24
CA LEU A 16 6.33 -8.57 -1.22
C LEU A 16 7.66 -7.86 -0.96
N VAL A 17 7.62 -6.64 -0.41
CA VAL A 17 8.80 -5.89 0.02
C VAL A 17 8.53 -5.25 1.38
N ASP A 18 9.46 -5.42 2.29
CA ASP A 18 9.50 -4.82 3.62
C ASP A 18 10.94 -4.90 4.16
N ASN A 19 11.24 -4.19 5.24
CA ASN A 19 12.55 -4.16 5.88
C ASN A 19 12.91 -5.45 6.64
N TYR A 20 11.96 -6.38 6.82
CA TYR A 20 12.14 -7.52 7.71
C TYR A 20 11.71 -8.86 7.08
N THR A 21 12.55 -9.87 7.26
CA THR A 21 12.25 -11.26 6.92
C THR A 21 12.66 -12.20 8.07
N ASP A 22 11.75 -13.09 8.46
CA ASP A 22 12.00 -14.17 9.40
C ASP A 22 11.19 -15.41 8.97
N ARG A 23 11.92 -16.42 8.54
CA ARG A 23 11.32 -17.68 8.06
C ARG A 23 10.88 -18.62 9.17
N LEU A 24 11.29 -18.35 10.41
CA LEU A 24 10.97 -19.18 11.56
C LEU A 24 9.65 -18.77 12.24
N LEU A 25 9.07 -17.66 11.85
CA LEU A 25 7.80 -17.22 12.42
C LEU A 25 6.68 -18.24 12.16
N PRO A 26 5.93 -18.64 13.19
CA PRO A 26 4.81 -19.54 13.00
C PRO A 26 3.66 -18.87 12.27
N SER A 27 2.91 -19.63 11.48
CA SER A 27 1.62 -19.20 10.95
C SER A 27 0.57 -19.12 12.04
N THR A 28 -0.36 -18.19 11.88
CA THR A 28 -1.58 -18.05 12.69
C THR A 28 -2.80 -18.11 11.79
N SER A 29 -4.01 -18.02 12.35
CA SER A 29 -5.25 -17.97 11.57
C SER A 29 -5.33 -16.74 10.63
N ILE A 30 -4.62 -15.66 10.96
CA ILE A 30 -4.62 -14.40 10.18
C ILE A 30 -3.35 -14.28 9.32
N ALA A 31 -2.17 -14.60 9.89
CA ALA A 31 -0.87 -14.44 9.23
C ALA A 31 -0.34 -15.79 8.75
N ILE A 32 -0.46 -16.05 7.46
CA ILE A 32 0.04 -17.28 6.84
C ILE A 32 1.44 -17.02 6.32
N ARG A 33 2.42 -17.76 6.83
CA ARG A 33 3.83 -17.68 6.45
C ARG A 33 4.11 -18.62 5.27
N PRO A 34 5.07 -18.29 4.40
CA PRO A 34 5.47 -19.20 3.34
C PRO A 34 6.06 -20.49 3.95
N PRO A 35 5.76 -21.65 3.38
CA PRO A 35 6.32 -22.90 3.89
C PRO A 35 7.84 -22.92 3.73
N MET A 36 8.55 -23.42 4.74
CA MET A 36 10.01 -23.62 4.67
C MET A 36 10.40 -24.86 3.85
N MET A 37 9.47 -25.79 3.71
CA MET A 37 9.70 -27.06 3.01
C MET A 37 8.60 -27.33 1.99
N LYS A 38 8.97 -27.96 0.90
CA LYS A 38 8.05 -28.51 -0.10
C LYS A 38 8.50 -29.94 -0.41
N ASN A 39 7.59 -30.91 -0.29
CA ASN A 39 7.89 -32.33 -0.53
C ASN A 39 9.13 -32.82 0.26
N GLU A 40 9.15 -32.57 1.57
CA GLU A 40 10.25 -32.94 2.48
C GLU A 40 11.60 -32.27 2.20
N GLN A 41 11.63 -31.30 1.30
CA GLN A 41 12.83 -30.53 0.99
C GLN A 41 12.68 -29.07 1.40
N PHE A 42 13.75 -28.48 1.88
CA PHE A 42 13.77 -27.04 2.07
C PHE A 42 13.51 -26.34 0.73
N LEU A 43 12.72 -25.27 0.76
CA LEU A 43 12.53 -24.43 -0.42
C LEU A 43 13.91 -23.98 -0.94
N PRO A 44 14.17 -24.16 -2.23
CA PRO A 44 15.46 -23.79 -2.79
C PRO A 44 15.73 -22.29 -2.61
N PRO A 45 16.99 -21.89 -2.55
CA PRO A 45 17.40 -20.50 -2.65
C PRO A 45 16.94 -19.91 -4.02
N PRO A 46 16.72 -18.58 -4.12
CA PRO A 46 17.03 -17.61 -3.06
C PRO A 46 15.98 -17.60 -1.96
N PRO A 47 16.39 -17.33 -0.71
CA PRO A 47 15.46 -17.03 0.37
C PRO A 47 14.74 -15.71 0.08
N PRO A 48 13.59 -15.42 0.76
CA PRO A 48 12.94 -14.12 0.66
C PRO A 48 13.91 -12.97 0.95
N VAL A 49 13.85 -11.92 0.13
CA VAL A 49 14.77 -10.79 0.17
C VAL A 49 14.09 -9.60 0.85
N ALA A 50 14.62 -9.17 2.00
CA ALA A 50 14.24 -7.92 2.66
C ALA A 50 15.04 -6.75 2.09
N GLU A 51 14.37 -5.62 1.87
CA GLU A 51 15.02 -4.38 1.45
C GLU A 51 14.29 -3.17 2.04
N HIS A 52 14.97 -2.02 2.12
CA HIS A 52 14.31 -0.80 2.54
C HIS A 52 13.37 -0.32 1.43
N GLY A 53 12.10 -0.59 1.60
CA GLY A 53 11.02 -0.28 0.67
C GLY A 53 9.74 -0.95 1.07
N PHE A 54 8.69 -0.72 0.29
CA PHE A 54 7.39 -1.34 0.52
C PHE A 54 6.75 -1.84 -0.77
N SER A 55 6.16 -3.02 -0.70
CA SER A 55 5.24 -3.54 -1.72
C SER A 55 4.33 -4.60 -1.12
N ALA A 56 3.05 -4.53 -1.44
CA ALA A 56 2.05 -5.49 -1.01
C ALA A 56 1.15 -5.91 -2.16
N LEU A 57 0.90 -7.22 -2.29
CA LEU A 57 -0.11 -7.74 -3.20
C LEU A 57 -1.43 -7.91 -2.45
N ILE A 58 -2.46 -7.22 -2.91
CA ILE A 58 -3.80 -7.24 -2.34
C ILE A 58 -4.69 -8.12 -3.22
N ARG A 59 -5.35 -9.11 -2.62
CA ARG A 59 -6.37 -9.93 -3.28
C ARG A 59 -7.70 -9.72 -2.61
N VAL A 60 -8.72 -9.48 -3.43
CA VAL A 60 -10.10 -9.32 -2.95
C VAL A 60 -10.94 -10.42 -3.53
N ALA A 61 -11.63 -11.16 -2.65
CA ALA A 61 -12.69 -12.07 -3.04
C ALA A 61 -14.04 -11.46 -2.64
N SER A 62 -14.92 -11.26 -3.60
CA SER A 62 -16.31 -10.89 -3.36
C SER A 62 -17.21 -11.99 -3.90
N ASN A 63 -18.14 -12.44 -3.07
CA ASN A 63 -19.25 -13.25 -3.52
C ASN A 63 -20.30 -12.33 -4.15
N ASP A 64 -20.02 -11.81 -5.35
CA ASP A 64 -21.08 -11.22 -6.15
C ASP A 64 -22.00 -12.38 -6.56
N ASN A 65 -22.97 -12.69 -5.71
CA ASN A 65 -24.13 -13.51 -6.06
C ASN A 65 -24.94 -12.74 -7.11
N VAL A 66 -24.45 -12.75 -8.34
CA VAL A 66 -25.31 -12.48 -9.49
C VAL A 66 -26.31 -13.63 -9.51
N ALA A 67 -27.54 -13.36 -9.07
CA ALA A 67 -28.62 -14.33 -9.10
C ALA A 67 -28.73 -14.91 -10.52
N GLY A 68 -28.30 -16.16 -10.70
CA GLY A 68 -28.37 -16.87 -11.97
C GLY A 68 -27.10 -17.52 -12.51
N GLN A 69 -25.95 -17.39 -11.87
CA GLN A 69 -24.73 -18.09 -12.32
C GLN A 69 -24.53 -19.44 -11.61
N ASN A 70 -24.20 -20.45 -12.41
CA ASN A 70 -24.04 -21.84 -11.98
C ASN A 70 -22.98 -21.98 -10.88
N LYS A 71 -23.30 -22.73 -9.82
CA LYS A 71 -22.36 -23.25 -8.79
C LYS A 71 -21.25 -24.06 -9.48
N GLY A 72 -20.13 -23.43 -9.80
CA GLY A 72 -19.00 -24.12 -10.44
C GLY A 72 -17.97 -23.21 -11.09
N GLN A 73 -18.22 -21.91 -11.20
CA GLN A 73 -17.18 -20.97 -11.65
C GLN A 73 -16.29 -20.58 -10.47
N SER A 74 -14.98 -20.74 -10.63
CA SER A 74 -13.95 -20.20 -9.75
C SER A 74 -14.21 -18.71 -9.53
N LEU A 75 -14.31 -18.30 -8.26
CA LEU A 75 -14.39 -16.89 -7.87
C LEU A 75 -13.22 -16.15 -8.54
N LYS A 76 -13.51 -15.15 -9.36
CA LYS A 76 -12.47 -14.32 -9.94
C LYS A 76 -11.91 -13.45 -8.79
N GLU A 77 -10.69 -13.76 -8.36
CA GLU A 77 -9.94 -12.92 -7.41
C GLU A 77 -9.34 -11.76 -8.18
N ASN A 78 -9.58 -10.55 -7.69
CA ASN A 78 -8.92 -9.37 -8.22
C ASN A 78 -7.61 -9.12 -7.47
N MET A 79 -6.55 -8.83 -8.22
CA MET A 79 -5.20 -8.67 -7.72
C MET A 79 -4.69 -7.26 -7.97
N ILE A 80 -4.30 -6.57 -6.91
CA ILE A 80 -3.76 -5.21 -6.96
C ILE A 80 -2.38 -5.22 -6.35
N LEU A 81 -1.40 -4.67 -7.05
CA LEU A 81 -0.09 -4.41 -6.49
C LEU A 81 -0.06 -2.99 -5.92
N PHE A 82 0.17 -2.88 -4.62
CA PHE A 82 0.33 -1.61 -3.91
C PHE A 82 1.80 -1.37 -3.62
N ASP A 83 2.38 -0.36 -4.27
CA ASP A 83 3.80 -0.05 -4.32
C ASP A 83 4.69 -1.16 -4.94
N CYS A 84 5.91 -0.81 -5.29
CA CYS A 84 6.79 -1.62 -6.13
C CYS A 84 8.20 -1.83 -5.53
N GLY A 85 8.45 -1.40 -4.28
CA GLY A 85 9.75 -1.56 -3.62
C GLY A 85 10.86 -0.68 -4.19
N THR A 86 12.07 -0.93 -3.71
CA THR A 86 13.27 -0.14 -4.00
C THR A 86 14.09 -0.70 -5.15
N SER A 87 14.30 -2.03 -5.18
CA SER A 87 15.20 -2.64 -6.15
C SER A 87 14.46 -3.23 -7.35
N GLU A 88 15.20 -3.44 -8.44
CA GLU A 88 14.66 -4.08 -9.65
C GLU A 88 14.18 -5.52 -9.41
N ASN A 89 14.71 -6.18 -8.40
CA ASN A 89 14.50 -7.61 -8.16
C ASN A 89 13.70 -7.93 -6.89
N GLY A 90 13.56 -7.00 -5.94
CA GLY A 90 12.92 -7.28 -4.64
C GLY A 90 11.53 -7.90 -4.78
N VAL A 91 10.62 -7.20 -5.47
CA VAL A 91 9.26 -7.71 -5.74
C VAL A 91 9.31 -8.98 -6.59
N LEU A 92 10.15 -9.00 -7.65
CA LEU A 92 10.20 -10.12 -8.59
C LEU A 92 10.65 -11.41 -7.90
N SER A 93 11.73 -11.36 -7.11
CA SER A 93 12.26 -12.52 -6.40
C SER A 93 11.27 -13.09 -5.40
N ASN A 94 10.62 -12.22 -4.61
CA ASN A 94 9.66 -12.65 -3.61
C ASN A 94 8.34 -13.15 -4.23
N ALA A 95 7.91 -12.56 -5.34
CA ALA A 95 6.77 -13.04 -6.11
C ALA A 95 7.02 -14.43 -6.74
N GLU A 96 8.24 -14.68 -7.23
CA GLU A 96 8.63 -15.98 -7.78
C GLU A 96 8.57 -17.10 -6.71
N ILE A 97 9.08 -16.82 -5.50
CA ILE A 97 8.97 -17.75 -4.35
C ILE A 97 7.53 -18.12 -4.05
N LEU A 98 6.61 -17.17 -4.19
CA LEU A 98 5.18 -17.36 -3.94
C LEU A 98 4.39 -17.89 -5.15
N GLY A 99 5.04 -18.04 -6.31
CA GLY A 99 4.39 -18.48 -7.56
C GLY A 99 3.38 -17.47 -8.10
N ILE A 100 3.61 -16.16 -7.88
CA ILE A 100 2.71 -15.09 -8.32
C ILE A 100 2.91 -14.86 -9.82
N ASN A 101 1.81 -14.94 -10.58
CA ASN A 101 1.80 -14.58 -11.99
C ASN A 101 1.50 -13.08 -12.14
N PHE A 102 2.45 -12.30 -12.65
CA PHE A 102 2.28 -10.85 -12.87
C PHE A 102 1.17 -10.50 -13.85
N ASN A 103 0.87 -11.38 -14.82
CA ASN A 103 -0.24 -11.18 -15.76
C ASN A 103 -1.62 -11.26 -15.10
N SER A 104 -1.71 -11.80 -13.88
CA SER A 104 -2.94 -11.80 -13.09
C SER A 104 -3.18 -10.50 -12.32
N ILE A 105 -2.22 -9.56 -12.31
CA ILE A 105 -2.39 -8.26 -11.66
C ILE A 105 -3.31 -7.39 -12.54
N ASP A 106 -4.35 -6.82 -11.91
CA ASP A 106 -5.35 -5.98 -12.59
C ASP A 106 -4.96 -4.50 -12.60
N SER A 107 -4.27 -4.04 -11.56
CA SER A 107 -3.77 -2.67 -11.47
C SER A 107 -2.60 -2.55 -10.49
N ILE A 108 -1.79 -1.50 -10.69
CA ILE A 108 -0.74 -1.08 -9.77
C ILE A 108 -1.17 0.25 -9.17
N ILE A 109 -1.03 0.40 -7.85
CA ILE A 109 -1.33 1.65 -7.13
C ILE A 109 -0.06 2.09 -6.43
N LEU A 110 0.32 3.35 -6.60
CA LEU A 110 1.41 3.95 -5.82
C LEU A 110 0.84 4.75 -4.65
N SER A 111 1.39 4.51 -3.47
CA SER A 111 1.07 5.30 -2.28
C SER A 111 1.55 6.73 -2.42
N HIS A 112 2.75 6.93 -2.93
CA HIS A 112 3.36 8.23 -3.21
C HIS A 112 4.62 8.08 -4.08
N GLY A 113 5.26 9.19 -4.45
CA GLY A 113 6.39 9.23 -5.38
C GLY A 113 7.76 9.26 -4.68
N HIS A 114 8.00 8.48 -3.62
CA HIS A 114 9.34 8.21 -3.09
C HIS A 114 9.92 6.94 -3.72
N PHE A 115 11.23 6.95 -3.91
CA PHE A 115 11.95 5.94 -4.69
C PHE A 115 11.80 4.51 -4.16
N ASP A 116 11.71 4.36 -2.87
CA ASP A 116 11.55 3.08 -2.17
C ASP A 116 10.16 2.44 -2.30
N HIS A 117 9.26 3.11 -3.06
CA HIS A 117 7.92 2.63 -3.41
C HIS A 117 7.73 2.39 -4.90
N PHE A 118 8.63 2.90 -5.77
CA PHE A 118 8.40 2.79 -7.21
C PHE A 118 9.60 2.31 -8.03
N THR A 119 10.81 2.25 -7.47
CA THR A 119 12.01 1.98 -8.29
C THR A 119 11.99 0.59 -8.93
N GLY A 120 11.29 -0.37 -8.32
CA GLY A 120 11.03 -1.69 -8.92
C GLY A 120 10.01 -1.70 -10.06
N LEU A 121 9.22 -0.63 -10.24
CA LEU A 121 8.12 -0.59 -11.21
C LEU A 121 8.53 -0.91 -12.66
N PRO A 122 9.61 -0.36 -13.23
CA PRO A 122 10.02 -0.70 -14.59
C PRO A 122 10.28 -2.20 -14.81
N SER A 123 10.85 -2.87 -13.82
CA SER A 123 11.11 -4.32 -13.89
C SER A 123 9.83 -5.14 -13.80
N ILE A 124 8.86 -4.68 -13.03
CA ILE A 124 7.53 -5.27 -12.92
C ILE A 124 6.77 -5.12 -14.24
N LEU A 125 6.78 -3.92 -14.85
CA LEU A 125 6.11 -3.67 -16.13
C LEU A 125 6.64 -4.59 -17.24
N LYS A 126 7.94 -4.88 -17.25
CA LYS A 126 8.54 -5.84 -18.22
C LYS A 126 8.06 -7.28 -18.04
N ARG A 127 7.46 -7.64 -16.91
CA ARG A 127 6.90 -8.97 -16.62
C ARG A 127 5.41 -9.09 -16.93
N ILE A 128 4.77 -7.97 -17.26
CA ILE A 128 3.34 -7.89 -17.56
C ILE A 128 3.18 -7.75 -19.08
N ASP A 129 2.58 -8.76 -19.72
CA ASP A 129 2.43 -8.82 -21.18
C ASP A 129 1.17 -8.08 -21.70
N LYS A 130 0.61 -7.19 -20.91
CA LYS A 130 -0.59 -6.42 -21.23
C LYS A 130 -0.47 -5.00 -20.72
N PRO A 131 -1.17 -4.02 -21.31
CA PRO A 131 -1.33 -2.70 -20.70
C PRO A 131 -1.92 -2.82 -19.30
N ILE A 132 -1.35 -2.08 -18.33
CA ILE A 132 -1.78 -2.13 -16.93
C ILE A 132 -2.02 -0.74 -16.38
N ARG A 133 -3.12 -0.57 -15.63
CA ARG A 133 -3.43 0.70 -14.96
C ARG A 133 -2.43 0.96 -13.84
N LEU A 134 -1.83 2.16 -13.88
CA LEU A 134 -1.00 2.71 -12.81
C LEU A 134 -1.76 3.88 -12.18
N ILE A 135 -2.32 3.64 -11.00
CA ILE A 135 -3.12 4.62 -10.26
C ILE A 135 -2.22 5.33 -9.26
N CYS A 136 -2.14 6.65 -9.31
CA CYS A 136 -1.32 7.44 -8.40
C CYS A 136 -1.85 8.88 -8.26
N HIS A 137 -1.36 9.59 -7.26
CA HIS A 137 -1.57 11.03 -7.17
C HIS A 137 -0.73 11.76 -8.25
N PRO A 138 -1.20 12.85 -8.86
CA PRO A 138 -0.41 13.56 -9.87
C PRO A 138 0.94 14.07 -9.36
N ASP A 139 1.05 14.42 -8.07
CA ASP A 139 2.29 14.88 -7.46
C ASP A 139 3.34 13.76 -7.24
N ALA A 140 3.00 12.49 -7.51
CA ALA A 140 3.97 11.38 -7.50
C ALA A 140 5.08 11.56 -8.56
N PHE A 141 4.84 12.36 -9.60
CA PHE A 141 5.80 12.67 -10.66
C PHE A 141 6.69 13.88 -10.36
N LEU A 142 6.58 14.50 -9.19
CA LEU A 142 7.40 15.65 -8.81
C LEU A 142 8.86 15.25 -8.66
N LYS A 143 9.75 16.12 -9.13
CA LYS A 143 11.20 15.99 -8.93
C LYS A 143 11.55 16.51 -7.55
N ARG A 144 11.93 15.60 -6.66
CA ARG A 144 12.17 15.87 -5.24
C ARG A 144 13.63 15.86 -4.85
N TRP A 145 13.93 16.58 -3.80
CA TRP A 145 15.25 16.71 -3.21
C TRP A 145 15.16 16.60 -1.69
N ILE A 146 16.21 16.10 -1.07
CA ILE A 146 16.42 16.23 0.38
C ILE A 146 17.47 17.31 0.57
N ILE A 147 17.19 18.28 1.45
CA ILE A 147 18.18 19.20 1.99
C ILE A 147 18.44 18.80 3.44
N PHE A 148 19.70 18.43 3.72
CA PHE A 148 20.10 17.95 5.03
C PHE A 148 20.10 19.09 6.06
N PRO A 149 20.00 18.78 7.40
CA PRO A 149 19.89 19.78 8.45
C PRO A 149 21.03 20.82 8.50
N ASN A 150 22.20 20.51 7.93
CA ASN A 150 23.32 21.44 7.81
C ASN A 150 23.06 22.55 6.76
N GLY A 151 21.99 22.47 6.00
CA GLY A 151 21.60 23.45 4.98
C GLY A 151 22.51 23.52 3.74
N LYS A 152 23.57 22.72 3.70
CA LYS A 152 24.60 22.73 2.62
C LYS A 152 24.47 21.52 1.71
N ASP A 153 24.34 20.33 2.32
CA ASP A 153 24.27 19.10 1.57
C ASP A 153 22.83 18.87 1.08
N LYS A 154 22.72 18.50 -0.19
CA LYS A 154 21.44 18.18 -0.84
C LYS A 154 21.58 16.98 -1.75
N ALA A 155 20.56 16.18 -1.82
CA ALA A 155 20.50 15.02 -2.71
C ALA A 155 19.21 15.06 -3.54
N ARG A 156 19.35 14.85 -4.85
CA ARG A 156 18.20 14.65 -5.71
C ARG A 156 17.71 13.22 -5.56
N LEU A 157 16.42 13.07 -5.34
CA LEU A 157 15.79 11.74 -5.29
C LEU A 157 15.52 11.22 -6.72
N PRO A 158 15.53 9.90 -6.92
CA PRO A 158 14.92 9.31 -8.11
C PRO A 158 13.50 9.80 -8.29
N PHE A 159 13.04 9.90 -9.53
CA PHE A 159 11.69 10.36 -9.86
C PHE A 159 11.08 9.49 -10.97
N LEU A 160 9.76 9.46 -11.01
CA LEU A 160 8.99 8.75 -12.04
C LEU A 160 9.01 9.53 -13.35
N ASP A 161 9.41 8.87 -14.43
CA ASP A 161 9.30 9.40 -15.79
C ASP A 161 7.99 8.87 -16.42
N LYS A 162 7.03 9.78 -16.56
CA LYS A 162 5.69 9.46 -17.07
C LYS A 162 5.72 8.86 -18.47
N GLU A 163 6.50 9.43 -19.36
CA GLU A 163 6.60 8.99 -20.76
C GLU A 163 7.27 7.63 -20.87
N GLU A 164 8.30 7.39 -20.03
CA GLU A 164 8.98 6.10 -20.00
C GLU A 164 8.03 4.99 -19.50
N LEU A 165 7.28 5.24 -18.44
CA LEU A 165 6.31 4.28 -17.91
C LEU A 165 5.21 3.95 -18.92
N GLN A 166 4.72 4.95 -19.67
CA GLN A 166 3.74 4.73 -20.73
C GLN A 166 4.30 3.88 -21.87
N ARG A 167 5.56 4.12 -22.28
CA ARG A 167 6.25 3.28 -23.28
C ARG A 167 6.42 1.83 -22.84
N GLN A 168 6.50 1.61 -21.52
CA GLN A 168 6.58 0.28 -20.90
C GLN A 168 5.22 -0.37 -20.65
N GLY A 169 4.12 0.22 -21.11
CA GLY A 169 2.77 -0.36 -21.03
C GLY A 169 1.93 0.12 -19.84
N ALA A 170 2.39 1.11 -19.07
CA ALA A 170 1.57 1.69 -18.01
C ALA A 170 0.50 2.63 -18.58
N VAL A 171 -0.77 2.38 -18.22
CA VAL A 171 -1.89 3.31 -18.43
C VAL A 171 -2.05 4.15 -17.17
N ILE A 172 -1.54 5.37 -17.21
CA ILE A 172 -1.43 6.22 -16.02
C ILE A 172 -2.76 6.90 -15.72
N VAL A 173 -3.29 6.63 -14.53
CA VAL A 173 -4.53 7.21 -14.00
C VAL A 173 -4.17 8.05 -12.77
N THR A 174 -4.29 9.39 -12.88
CA THR A 174 -3.98 10.28 -11.76
C THR A 174 -5.24 10.77 -11.07
N LYS A 175 -5.30 10.63 -9.75
CA LYS A 175 -6.40 11.13 -8.90
C LYS A 175 -5.86 11.88 -7.71
N LYS A 176 -6.45 13.05 -7.40
CA LYS A 176 -6.17 13.83 -6.18
C LYS A 176 -7.17 13.53 -5.08
N ASP A 177 -8.41 13.30 -5.48
CA ASP A 177 -9.55 13.11 -4.60
C ASP A 177 -9.80 11.62 -4.33
N PRO A 178 -10.53 11.29 -3.25
CA PRO A 178 -10.91 9.91 -2.97
C PRO A 178 -11.66 9.27 -4.13
N SER A 179 -11.27 8.05 -4.48
CA SER A 179 -11.93 7.31 -5.56
C SER A 179 -12.03 5.81 -5.25
N LEU A 180 -13.13 5.19 -5.67
CA LEU A 180 -13.25 3.74 -5.69
C LEU A 180 -12.52 3.19 -6.92
N ILE A 181 -11.75 2.12 -6.75
CA ILE A 181 -10.98 1.53 -7.87
C ILE A 181 -11.90 1.09 -9.01
N SER A 182 -13.12 0.65 -8.68
CA SER A 182 -14.15 0.27 -9.67
C SER A 182 -14.72 1.43 -10.48
N GLN A 183 -14.55 2.67 -10.01
CA GLN A 183 -15.07 3.88 -10.68
C GLN A 183 -14.04 4.53 -11.61
N ASP A 184 -12.79 4.09 -11.56
CA ASP A 184 -11.78 4.58 -12.49
C ASP A 184 -12.17 4.12 -13.89
N SER A 185 -12.77 5.05 -14.56
CA SER A 185 -13.71 4.83 -15.62
C SER A 185 -13.13 4.08 -16.80
N VAL A 186 -13.88 3.12 -17.24
CA VAL A 186 -13.85 2.53 -18.57
C VAL A 186 -13.73 3.60 -19.68
N GLU A 187 -14.29 4.80 -19.49
CA GLU A 187 -14.26 5.89 -20.45
C GLU A 187 -12.83 6.44 -20.68
N GLU A 188 -12.03 6.65 -19.65
CA GLU A 188 -10.61 7.01 -19.82
C GLU A 188 -9.80 5.83 -20.41
N TYR A 189 -10.10 4.62 -20.01
CA TYR A 189 -9.46 3.42 -20.53
C TYR A 189 -9.86 3.13 -21.99
N GLN A 190 -11.11 3.31 -22.38
CA GLN A 190 -11.62 3.15 -23.75
C GLN A 190 -11.04 4.17 -24.72
N TYR A 191 -10.81 5.41 -24.28
CA TYR A 191 -10.18 6.42 -25.10
C TYR A 191 -8.77 6.03 -25.58
N TRP A 192 -8.02 5.33 -24.74
CA TRP A 192 -6.65 4.91 -25.04
C TRP A 192 -6.54 3.56 -25.75
N MET A 193 -7.46 2.66 -25.53
CA MET A 193 -7.37 1.28 -26.04
C MET A 193 -8.18 1.00 -27.32
N ASN A 194 -8.99 1.92 -27.76
CA ASN A 194 -9.69 1.94 -29.05
C ASN A 194 -10.48 0.68 -29.43
N GLU A 195 -10.93 -0.19 -28.48
CA GLU A 195 -11.87 -1.28 -28.83
C GLU A 195 -12.48 -1.99 -27.60
N ASN A 196 -13.81 -2.14 -27.61
CA ASN A 196 -14.65 -3.21 -27.03
C ASN A 196 -14.31 -3.77 -25.62
N ILE A 197 -13.90 -2.96 -24.69
CA ILE A 197 -13.76 -3.40 -23.30
C ILE A 197 -15.10 -3.21 -22.59
N VAL A 198 -15.77 -4.32 -22.31
CA VAL A 198 -16.93 -4.36 -21.42
C VAL A 198 -16.45 -3.95 -20.02
N PRO A 199 -17.15 -3.02 -19.33
CA PRO A 199 -16.83 -2.69 -17.93
C PRO A 199 -16.84 -3.97 -17.11
N ASP A 200 -15.69 -4.37 -16.59
CA ASP A 200 -15.64 -5.49 -15.66
C ASP A 200 -16.13 -4.97 -14.29
N ASN A 201 -17.42 -5.13 -14.01
CA ASN A 201 -18.03 -4.83 -12.72
C ASN A 201 -17.44 -5.69 -11.56
N SER A 202 -16.51 -6.59 -11.88
CA SER A 202 -15.81 -7.43 -10.90
C SER A 202 -14.60 -6.76 -10.24
N ILE A 203 -14.24 -5.51 -10.63
CA ILE A 203 -13.13 -4.79 -10.00
C ILE A 203 -13.45 -4.50 -8.53
N PRO A 204 -12.53 -4.80 -7.61
CA PRO A 204 -12.80 -4.67 -6.19
C PRO A 204 -13.09 -3.22 -5.82
N LYS A 205 -14.12 -3.04 -5.03
CA LYS A 205 -14.56 -1.74 -4.53
C LYS A 205 -13.70 -1.35 -3.32
N LEU A 206 -12.42 -1.13 -3.56
CA LEU A 206 -11.49 -0.56 -2.59
C LEU A 206 -11.46 0.96 -2.77
N LEU A 207 -11.31 1.69 -1.69
CA LEU A 207 -11.17 3.14 -1.70
C LEU A 207 -9.68 3.50 -1.69
N VAL A 208 -9.25 4.29 -2.67
CA VAL A 208 -7.98 5.05 -2.63
C VAL A 208 -8.31 6.43 -2.07
N THR A 209 -7.62 6.83 -1.01
CA THR A 209 -7.96 8.06 -0.27
C THR A 209 -7.69 9.34 -1.04
N GLY A 210 -6.78 9.31 -2.03
CA GLY A 210 -6.21 10.54 -2.54
C GLY A 210 -5.51 11.34 -1.44
N TRP A 211 -5.40 12.65 -1.61
CA TRP A 211 -4.78 13.56 -0.64
C TRP A 211 -5.45 13.46 0.75
N ILE A 212 -4.62 13.28 1.79
CA ILE A 212 -5.07 13.10 3.19
C ILE A 212 -4.92 14.41 3.97
N PRO A 213 -6.00 14.95 4.57
CA PRO A 213 -5.94 16.18 5.40
C PRO A 213 -5.08 15.99 6.66
N ARG A 214 -4.32 17.03 7.02
CA ARG A 214 -3.50 17.08 8.24
C ARG A 214 -4.31 17.67 9.38
N THR A 215 -4.73 16.86 10.35
CA THR A 215 -5.57 17.25 11.50
C THR A 215 -4.87 17.11 12.84
N THR A 216 -3.79 16.34 12.92
CA THR A 216 -2.96 16.19 14.12
C THR A 216 -1.86 17.24 14.15
N THR A 217 -1.38 17.57 15.35
CA THR A 217 -0.28 18.55 15.55
C THR A 217 1.10 17.90 15.55
N PHE A 218 1.17 16.56 15.68
CA PHE A 218 2.43 15.83 15.83
C PHE A 218 2.88 15.11 14.54
N GLU A 219 1.99 14.85 13.59
CA GLU A 219 2.34 14.23 12.31
C GLU A 219 2.79 15.32 11.33
N LYS A 220 4.11 15.48 11.15
CA LYS A 220 4.74 16.63 10.49
C LYS A 220 5.08 16.42 9.02
N GLY A 221 4.81 15.24 8.47
CA GLY A 221 5.22 14.91 7.11
C GLY A 221 6.73 14.65 6.99
N PHE A 222 7.36 15.17 5.95
CA PHE A 222 8.80 15.01 5.68
C PHE A 222 9.50 16.38 5.54
N PRO A 223 9.83 17.07 6.63
CA PRO A 223 10.33 18.45 6.62
C PRO A 223 11.63 18.68 5.84
N LEU A 224 12.43 17.66 5.60
CA LEU A 224 13.67 17.77 4.83
C LEU A 224 13.43 17.75 3.32
N GLN A 225 12.18 17.52 2.86
CA GLN A 225 11.85 17.43 1.45
C GLN A 225 11.60 18.77 0.81
N TYR A 226 12.13 18.89 -0.39
CA TYR A 226 11.94 19.99 -1.33
C TYR A 226 11.54 19.44 -2.69
N LYS A 227 10.90 20.25 -3.53
CA LYS A 227 10.60 19.94 -4.91
C LYS A 227 11.12 21.02 -5.83
N GLU A 228 11.37 20.67 -7.09
CA GLU A 228 11.70 21.64 -8.15
C GLU A 228 10.43 22.43 -8.51
N ASP A 229 10.52 23.77 -8.47
CA ASP A 229 9.49 24.64 -9.01
C ASP A 229 9.57 24.63 -10.54
N ILE A 230 8.47 24.27 -11.20
CA ILE A 230 8.43 24.09 -12.66
C ILE A 230 8.70 25.39 -13.44
N ASN A 231 8.46 26.55 -12.82
CA ASN A 231 8.60 27.85 -13.50
C ASN A 231 10.00 28.47 -13.31
N THR A 232 10.61 28.21 -12.16
CA THR A 232 11.87 28.89 -11.75
C THR A 232 13.05 27.95 -11.62
N ASN A 233 12.84 26.63 -11.65
CA ASN A 233 13.81 25.58 -11.31
C ASN A 233 14.43 25.73 -9.90
N ASN A 234 13.87 26.56 -9.04
CA ASN A 234 14.29 26.70 -7.67
C ASN A 234 13.75 25.53 -6.83
N LEU A 235 14.45 25.23 -5.74
CA LEU A 235 13.96 24.28 -4.75
C LEU A 235 13.01 24.98 -3.77
N ILE A 236 11.79 24.52 -3.69
CA ILE A 236 10.78 25.01 -2.73
C ILE A 236 10.42 23.90 -1.75
N PRO A 237 10.15 24.22 -0.45
CA PRO A 237 9.77 23.22 0.54
C PRO A 237 8.54 22.42 0.11
N ASP A 238 8.59 21.09 0.33
CA ASP A 238 7.50 20.16 0.07
C ASP A 238 7.28 19.18 1.24
N PRO A 239 7.17 19.69 2.49
CA PRO A 239 7.21 18.85 3.68
C PRO A 239 5.98 17.98 3.85
N LEU A 240 4.86 18.31 3.21
CA LEU A 240 3.59 17.62 3.44
C LEU A 240 3.45 16.32 2.64
N VAL A 241 4.27 16.12 1.59
CA VAL A 241 4.14 14.95 0.70
C VAL A 241 2.67 14.75 0.31
N ASN A 242 2.12 15.71 -0.44
CA ASN A 242 0.68 15.77 -0.72
C ASN A 242 0.14 14.60 -1.55
N ASP A 243 1.00 13.84 -2.18
CA ASP A 243 0.67 12.62 -2.92
C ASP A 243 0.51 11.39 -2.04
N ASP A 244 0.81 11.47 -0.74
CA ASP A 244 0.65 10.35 0.18
C ASP A 244 -0.82 9.96 0.31
N GLN A 245 -1.12 8.72 -0.07
CA GLN A 245 -2.45 8.13 -0.08
C GLN A 245 -2.43 6.69 0.43
N ALA A 246 -3.60 6.22 0.86
CA ALA A 246 -3.79 4.89 1.42
C ALA A 246 -4.93 4.15 0.71
N ILE A 247 -4.94 2.83 0.84
CA ILE A 247 -6.06 1.98 0.41
C ILE A 247 -6.91 1.66 1.63
N VAL A 248 -8.23 1.72 1.46
CA VAL A 248 -9.21 1.39 2.50
C VAL A 248 -10.18 0.34 1.97
N ALA A 249 -10.38 -0.73 2.74
CA ALA A 249 -11.36 -1.77 2.50
C ALA A 249 -12.34 -1.87 3.67
N ASN A 250 -13.56 -2.33 3.42
CA ASN A 250 -14.58 -2.56 4.45
C ASN A 250 -14.92 -4.05 4.51
N ILE A 251 -14.42 -4.76 5.52
CA ILE A 251 -14.76 -6.17 5.72
C ILE A 251 -16.11 -6.27 6.40
N LYS A 252 -17.00 -7.05 5.81
CA LYS A 252 -18.35 -7.28 6.28
C LYS A 252 -18.38 -7.62 7.78
N ASN A 253 -19.18 -6.86 8.54
CA ASN A 253 -19.31 -6.98 10.01
C ASN A 253 -18.03 -6.75 10.84
N LYS A 254 -16.87 -6.51 10.22
CA LYS A 254 -15.58 -6.31 10.92
C LYS A 254 -15.14 -4.86 10.96
N GLY A 255 -15.39 -4.09 9.89
CA GLY A 255 -14.99 -2.68 9.75
C GLY A 255 -13.83 -2.48 8.79
N LEU A 256 -13.18 -1.31 8.90
CA LEU A 256 -12.17 -0.87 7.94
C LEU A 256 -10.82 -1.57 8.13
N ILE A 257 -10.22 -1.92 7.00
CA ILE A 257 -8.79 -2.22 6.88
C ILE A 257 -8.16 -1.05 6.14
N ILE A 258 -7.06 -0.52 6.70
CA ILE A 258 -6.31 0.62 6.16
C ILE A 258 -4.92 0.12 5.80
N ILE A 259 -4.50 0.35 4.56
CA ILE A 259 -3.21 -0.06 4.03
C ILE A 259 -2.46 1.20 3.59
N SER A 260 -1.35 1.51 4.26
CA SER A 260 -0.49 2.66 3.97
C SER A 260 0.83 2.23 3.33
N GLY A 261 1.44 3.09 2.51
CA GLY A 261 2.84 2.93 2.09
C GLY A 261 3.77 3.40 3.19
N CYS A 262 3.98 4.72 3.31
CA CYS A 262 4.75 5.36 4.38
C CYS A 262 3.90 6.09 5.42
N ALA A 263 2.70 6.51 5.07
CA ALA A 263 1.88 7.42 5.87
C ALA A 263 2.61 8.73 6.23
N HIS A 264 3.22 9.42 5.25
CA HIS A 264 3.75 10.77 5.45
C HIS A 264 2.66 11.77 5.86
N ALA A 265 1.41 11.48 5.48
CA ALA A 265 0.25 12.20 5.97
C ALA A 265 0.05 12.07 7.49
N GLY A 266 0.66 11.04 8.07
CA GLY A 266 0.42 10.57 9.41
C GLY A 266 -0.61 9.45 9.46
N ILE A 267 -0.27 8.35 10.16
CA ILE A 267 -1.18 7.20 10.24
C ILE A 267 -2.48 7.55 10.96
N ILE A 268 -2.44 8.43 11.95
CA ILE A 268 -3.65 8.89 12.67
C ILE A 268 -4.52 9.77 11.77
N ASN A 269 -3.91 10.67 11.00
CA ASN A 269 -4.62 11.46 10.00
C ASN A 269 -5.28 10.55 8.95
N THR A 270 -4.57 9.53 8.49
CA THR A 270 -5.07 8.54 7.52
C THR A 270 -6.29 7.80 8.06
N ILE A 271 -6.22 7.30 9.32
CA ILE A 271 -7.34 6.61 9.96
C ILE A 271 -8.54 7.54 10.14
N ARG A 272 -8.33 8.77 10.63
CA ARG A 272 -9.39 9.77 10.81
C ARG A 272 -10.06 10.10 9.49
N TYR A 273 -9.27 10.26 8.43
CA TYR A 273 -9.79 10.55 7.10
C TYR A 273 -10.60 9.39 6.53
N ALA A 274 -10.09 8.15 6.62
CA ALA A 274 -10.83 6.96 6.22
C ALA A 274 -12.20 6.86 6.92
N LYS A 275 -12.25 7.10 8.24
CA LYS A 275 -13.50 7.16 9.01
C LYS A 275 -14.43 8.26 8.52
N SER A 276 -13.89 9.43 8.25
CA SER A 276 -14.68 10.59 7.75
C SER A 276 -15.24 10.35 6.36
N LEU A 277 -14.45 9.74 5.47
CA LEU A 277 -14.87 9.44 4.11
C LEU A 277 -15.98 8.38 4.05
N THR A 278 -15.89 7.37 4.90
CA THR A 278 -16.78 6.20 4.82
C THR A 278 -17.94 6.24 5.81
N GLY A 279 -17.87 7.06 6.85
CA GLY A 279 -18.79 7.05 7.98
C GLY A 279 -18.63 5.82 8.89
N ILE A 280 -17.66 4.92 8.61
CA ILE A 280 -17.43 3.69 9.36
C ILE A 280 -16.39 3.96 10.45
N ASN A 281 -16.78 3.75 11.72
CA ASN A 281 -15.92 4.05 12.87
C ASN A 281 -15.04 2.89 13.33
N LYS A 282 -15.45 1.65 13.05
CA LYS A 282 -14.73 0.46 13.48
C LYS A 282 -13.52 0.20 12.60
N ILE A 283 -12.34 0.12 13.20
CA ILE A 283 -11.08 -0.20 12.51
C ILE A 283 -10.74 -1.66 12.81
N TYR A 284 -10.67 -2.48 11.76
CA TYR A 284 -10.32 -3.88 11.89
C TYR A 284 -8.82 -4.11 11.83
N ALA A 285 -8.13 -3.54 10.84
CA ALA A 285 -6.68 -3.63 10.74
C ALA A 285 -6.05 -2.34 10.20
N VAL A 286 -4.82 -2.08 10.61
CA VAL A 286 -3.94 -1.04 10.04
C VAL A 286 -2.62 -1.71 9.70
N ILE A 287 -2.23 -1.67 8.43
CA ILE A 287 -1.02 -2.33 7.91
C ILE A 287 -0.21 -1.36 7.03
N GLY A 288 1.11 -1.43 7.12
CA GLY A 288 2.06 -0.65 6.32
C GLY A 288 3.00 0.20 7.14
N GLY A 289 3.65 1.17 6.49
CA GLY A 289 4.54 2.13 7.15
C GLY A 289 3.76 3.21 7.89
N PHE A 290 4.29 3.62 9.06
CA PHE A 290 3.71 4.69 9.89
C PHE A 290 4.65 5.89 10.01
N HIS A 291 5.75 5.88 9.30
CA HIS A 291 6.79 6.92 9.23
C HIS A 291 7.24 7.47 10.59
N LEU A 292 7.61 6.57 11.51
CA LEU A 292 8.00 6.88 12.88
C LEU A 292 9.51 6.66 13.15
N THR A 293 10.31 6.57 12.09
CA THR A 293 11.77 6.40 12.15
C THR A 293 12.48 7.52 11.38
N GLY A 294 13.76 7.74 11.65
CA GLY A 294 14.58 8.80 11.03
C GLY A 294 15.03 9.88 12.00
N GLY A 295 14.83 9.65 13.31
CA GLY A 295 15.26 10.54 14.40
C GLY A 295 14.34 11.75 14.62
N GLY A 296 14.68 12.56 15.62
CA GLY A 296 14.05 13.85 15.90
C GLY A 296 12.52 13.80 15.88
N ILE A 297 11.93 14.66 15.08
CA ILE A 297 10.46 14.88 15.01
C ILE A 297 9.63 13.63 14.67
N TYR A 298 10.22 12.64 13.99
CA TYR A 298 9.51 11.40 13.70
C TYR A 298 9.37 10.55 14.95
N GLU A 299 10.45 10.44 15.73
CA GLU A 299 10.46 9.70 16.99
C GLU A 299 9.62 10.38 18.06
N ASP A 300 9.56 11.72 18.06
CA ASP A 300 8.68 12.50 18.96
C ASP A 300 7.19 12.20 18.70
N ALA A 301 6.83 11.75 17.52
CA ALA A 301 5.46 11.34 17.17
C ALA A 301 5.09 9.94 17.68
N ILE A 302 6.03 9.12 18.18
CA ILE A 302 5.76 7.73 18.59
C ILE A 302 4.71 7.67 19.71
N GLU A 303 4.95 8.33 20.82
CA GLU A 303 4.03 8.26 21.98
C GLU A 303 2.65 8.89 21.71
N PRO A 304 2.56 10.07 21.05
CA PRO A 304 1.26 10.57 20.61
C PRO A 304 0.51 9.61 19.68
N THR A 305 1.20 8.98 18.73
CA THR A 305 0.59 7.98 17.81
C THR A 305 0.06 6.79 18.57
N ILE A 306 0.82 6.22 19.52
CA ILE A 306 0.38 5.08 20.35
C ILE A 306 -0.83 5.49 21.19
N THR A 307 -0.82 6.69 21.76
CA THR A 307 -1.96 7.21 22.53
C THR A 307 -3.23 7.28 21.70
N GLU A 308 -3.14 7.74 20.46
CA GLU A 308 -4.29 7.81 19.56
C GLU A 308 -4.71 6.40 19.07
N LEU A 309 -3.75 5.52 18.75
CA LEU A 309 -4.05 4.12 18.39
C LEU A 309 -4.80 3.40 19.51
N ARG A 310 -4.46 3.65 20.78
CA ARG A 310 -5.18 3.08 21.92
C ARG A 310 -6.64 3.56 21.99
N LYS A 311 -6.90 4.84 21.66
CA LYS A 311 -8.27 5.40 21.61
C LYS A 311 -9.06 4.89 20.40
N ILE A 312 -8.40 4.72 19.26
CA ILE A 312 -9.01 4.20 18.02
C ILE A 312 -9.38 2.71 18.19
N ASP A 313 -8.59 2.00 18.95
CA ASP A 313 -8.78 0.58 19.31
C ASP A 313 -8.90 -0.35 18.08
N PRO A 314 -7.94 -0.32 17.13
CA PRO A 314 -7.96 -1.27 16.03
C PRO A 314 -7.83 -2.71 16.54
N ARG A 315 -8.41 -3.68 15.83
CA ARG A 315 -8.24 -5.09 16.21
C ARG A 315 -6.83 -5.59 15.94
N PHE A 316 -6.23 -5.16 14.81
CA PHE A 316 -4.88 -5.56 14.41
C PHE A 316 -4.04 -4.37 13.98
N LEU A 317 -2.76 -4.40 14.37
CA LEU A 317 -1.71 -3.48 13.96
C LEU A 317 -0.57 -4.27 13.34
N ILE A 318 -0.21 -3.95 12.11
CA ILE A 318 0.85 -4.59 11.34
C ILE A 318 1.81 -3.49 10.85
N PRO A 319 2.64 -2.94 11.76
CA PRO A 319 3.58 -1.87 11.43
C PRO A 319 4.75 -2.42 10.62
N CYS A 320 4.92 -1.89 9.41
CA CYS A 320 5.92 -2.29 8.42
C CYS A 320 6.91 -1.15 8.15
N HIS A 321 7.92 -1.41 7.36
CA HIS A 321 8.76 -0.48 6.62
C HIS A 321 9.28 0.69 7.46
N CYS A 322 8.89 1.94 7.10
CA CYS A 322 9.33 3.16 7.76
C CYS A 322 8.69 3.42 9.15
N THR A 323 7.91 2.49 9.70
CA THR A 323 7.54 2.55 11.12
C THR A 323 8.78 2.49 12.00
N GLY A 324 9.76 1.67 11.61
CA GLY A 324 11.04 1.55 12.27
C GLY A 324 10.98 0.76 13.59
N TRP A 325 12.17 0.26 13.96
CA TRP A 325 12.31 -0.68 15.08
C TRP A 325 11.89 -0.10 16.43
N LYS A 326 12.24 1.16 16.70
CA LYS A 326 11.92 1.83 17.99
C LYS A 326 10.40 1.95 18.17
N ALA A 327 9.69 2.45 17.16
CA ALA A 327 8.24 2.59 17.22
C ALA A 327 7.54 1.23 17.28
N THR A 328 8.00 0.26 16.49
CA THR A 328 7.46 -1.10 16.52
C THR A 328 7.56 -1.74 17.91
N ASN A 329 8.73 -1.63 18.56
CA ASN A 329 8.90 -2.12 19.94
C ASN A 329 7.96 -1.42 20.93
N ARG A 330 7.77 -0.10 20.79
CA ARG A 330 6.83 0.63 21.64
C ARG A 330 5.38 0.16 21.42
N ILE A 331 4.99 -0.10 20.16
CA ILE A 331 3.66 -0.65 19.84
C ILE A 331 3.49 -2.04 20.47
N ILE A 332 4.51 -2.91 20.38
CA ILE A 332 4.48 -4.25 21.01
C ILE A 332 4.31 -4.14 22.53
N GLN A 333 5.01 -3.24 23.18
CA GLN A 333 4.92 -3.05 24.64
C GLN A 333 3.57 -2.52 25.10
N GLU A 334 2.98 -1.60 24.37
CA GLU A 334 1.77 -0.88 24.76
C GLU A 334 0.46 -1.50 24.26
N LEU A 335 0.54 -2.27 23.15
CA LEU A 335 -0.62 -2.87 22.46
C LEU A 335 -0.31 -4.31 22.00
N PRO A 336 0.20 -5.19 22.89
CA PRO A 336 0.71 -6.51 22.50
C PRO A 336 -0.36 -7.41 21.87
N GLU A 337 -1.60 -7.31 22.33
CA GLU A 337 -2.72 -8.13 21.84
C GLU A 337 -3.24 -7.69 20.45
N LYS A 338 -2.80 -6.56 19.96
CA LYS A 338 -3.17 -6.01 18.64
C LYS A 338 -2.08 -6.19 17.60
N PHE A 339 -0.85 -6.40 18.05
CA PHE A 339 0.30 -6.49 17.19
C PHE A 339 0.34 -7.84 16.45
N LEU A 340 0.49 -7.77 15.13
CA LEU A 340 0.84 -8.91 14.29
C LEU A 340 2.17 -8.62 13.61
N GLN A 341 3.15 -9.50 13.82
CA GLN A 341 4.49 -9.30 13.30
C GLN A 341 4.51 -9.43 11.77
N PRO A 342 4.95 -8.39 11.03
CA PRO A 342 5.19 -8.49 9.60
C PRO A 342 6.44 -9.33 9.32
N SER A 343 6.47 -9.94 8.14
CA SER A 343 7.66 -10.54 7.52
C SER A 343 7.37 -10.69 6.04
N ILE A 344 8.38 -10.56 5.22
CA ILE A 344 8.23 -10.73 3.77
C ILE A 344 7.62 -12.11 3.44
N CYS A 345 6.87 -12.16 2.36
CA CYS A 345 6.12 -13.32 1.90
C CYS A 345 4.99 -13.76 2.85
N THR A 346 4.69 -13.03 3.91
CA THR A 346 3.53 -13.30 4.74
C THR A 346 2.26 -12.82 4.07
N THR A 347 1.23 -13.65 4.08
CA THR A 347 -0.13 -13.27 3.66
C THR A 347 -1.01 -13.11 4.90
N PHE A 348 -1.50 -11.89 5.10
CA PHE A 348 -2.52 -11.59 6.11
C PHE A 348 -3.89 -11.72 5.46
N THR A 349 -4.73 -12.62 6.00
CA THR A 349 -6.07 -12.89 5.47
C THR A 349 -7.14 -12.47 6.46
N PHE A 350 -8.05 -11.62 6.00
CA PHE A 350 -9.15 -11.07 6.78
C PHE A 350 -10.47 -11.49 6.13
N THR A 351 -11.30 -12.22 6.86
CA THR A 351 -12.59 -12.72 6.39
C THR A 351 -13.71 -12.33 7.35
N PHE A 352 -14.93 -12.26 6.86
CA PHE A 352 -16.09 -11.96 7.70
C PHE A 352 -16.41 -13.11 8.67
N ASP A 353 -16.07 -14.36 8.30
CA ASP A 353 -16.32 -15.56 9.09
C ASP A 353 -15.22 -15.89 10.11
N SER A 354 -14.10 -15.14 10.13
CA SER A 354 -13.03 -15.41 11.10
C SER A 354 -13.53 -15.12 12.52
N THR A 355 -14.01 -16.15 13.18
CA THR A 355 -14.20 -16.16 14.62
C THR A 355 -12.82 -16.26 15.29
N LEU A 356 -12.39 -15.19 15.93
CA LEU A 356 -11.29 -15.18 16.88
C LEU A 356 -11.85 -15.12 18.28
#